data_f19f4262c95a3c4d304d9f0feed7e15b
#
_entry.id   f19f4262c95a3c4d304d9f0feed7e15b
#
_cell.length_a   1.000
_cell.length_b   1.000
_cell.length_c   1.000
_cell.angle_alpha   90.00
_cell.angle_beta   90.00
_cell.angle_gamma   90.00
#
_symmetry.space_group_name_H-M   'P 1'
#
loop_
_entity.id
_entity.type
_entity.pdbx_description
1 polymer ?
#
loop_
_entity_poly.entity_id
_entity_poly.type
_entity_poly.pdbx_seq_one_letter_code
_entity_poly.pdbx_strand_id
1 'polypeptide(L)'
;MLQHTPVSRRLKRKNISAALLLLTASVPVMAENNVSIYGIIDAGLLYQSKADPTGQSKTSMETSGLRQTVLGFKGDRDLGKGLEGFFNLEAHFDTNNGKFHGTGDADGRAPRITRGFQ
;
A
#
# COMPACT_ATOMS: atom_id res chain seq x y z
N MET A 1 72.28 -30.80 -42.95
CA MET A 1 71.54 -29.55 -42.92
C MET A 1 70.13 -29.83 -42.45
N LEU A 2 69.87 -29.58 -41.21
CA LEU A 2 68.50 -29.74 -40.63
C LEU A 2 67.85 -28.37 -40.61
N GLN A 3 66.77 -28.18 -41.42
CA GLN A 3 65.97 -26.95 -41.41
C GLN A 3 64.93 -27.07 -40.32
N HIS A 4 65.06 -26.28 -39.29
CA HIS A 4 64.02 -26.07 -38.31
C HIS A 4 62.94 -25.13 -38.89
N THR A 5 61.78 -25.67 -39.18
CA THR A 5 60.58 -24.87 -39.45
C THR A 5 59.94 -24.48 -38.13
N PRO A 6 59.71 -23.20 -37.83
CA PRO A 6 58.96 -22.80 -36.65
C PRO A 6 57.46 -23.08 -36.87
N VAL A 7 56.92 -23.96 -36.06
CA VAL A 7 55.46 -24.17 -35.99
C VAL A 7 54.82 -22.98 -35.29
N SER A 8 54.33 -22.06 -36.11
CA SER A 8 53.50 -20.96 -35.63
C SER A 8 52.19 -21.48 -35.08
N ARG A 9 52.07 -21.66 -33.78
CA ARG A 9 50.81 -21.90 -33.11
C ARG A 9 50.01 -20.59 -33.10
N ARG A 10 49.15 -20.43 -34.13
CA ARG A 10 48.10 -19.41 -34.08
C ARG A 10 47.13 -19.79 -32.97
N LEU A 11 47.25 -19.14 -31.85
CA LEU A 11 46.20 -19.10 -30.84
C LEU A 11 44.93 -18.52 -31.49
N LYS A 12 43.97 -19.37 -31.73
CA LYS A 12 42.61 -18.96 -32.10
C LYS A 12 42.01 -18.16 -30.93
N ARG A 13 42.12 -16.84 -30.97
CA ARG A 13 41.33 -15.96 -30.14
C ARG A 13 39.88 -16.06 -30.61
N LYS A 14 39.17 -17.08 -30.19
CA LYS A 14 37.76 -17.25 -30.44
C LYS A 14 36.99 -16.95 -29.17
N ASN A 15 36.20 -15.90 -29.25
CA ASN A 15 34.89 -15.79 -28.59
C ASN A 15 34.83 -15.54 -27.09
N ILE A 16 35.73 -14.73 -26.53
CA ILE A 16 35.50 -14.18 -25.17
C ILE A 16 34.63 -12.94 -25.22
N SER A 17 34.56 -12.26 -26.38
CA SER A 17 33.76 -11.03 -26.50
C SER A 17 32.24 -11.25 -26.62
N ALA A 18 31.78 -12.46 -26.98
CA ALA A 18 30.36 -12.73 -27.11
C ALA A 18 29.68 -13.11 -25.77
N ALA A 19 30.46 -13.60 -24.78
CA ALA A 19 29.90 -13.95 -23.47
C ALA A 19 29.75 -12.74 -22.54
N LEU A 20 30.46 -11.66 -22.79
CA LEU A 20 30.41 -10.46 -21.95
C LEU A 20 29.26 -9.51 -22.27
N LEU A 21 28.60 -9.70 -23.43
CA LEU A 21 27.51 -8.82 -23.88
C LEU A 21 26.12 -9.28 -23.39
N LEU A 22 25.99 -10.49 -22.83
CA LEU A 22 24.70 -11.00 -22.31
C LEU A 22 24.45 -10.68 -20.83
N LEU A 23 25.41 -10.11 -20.12
CA LEU A 23 25.28 -9.85 -18.67
C LEU A 23 24.74 -8.47 -18.30
N THR A 24 24.43 -7.60 -19.27
CA THR A 24 24.04 -6.20 -18.99
C THR A 24 22.56 -5.91 -19.20
N ALA A 25 21.71 -6.88 -19.40
CA ALA A 25 20.28 -6.66 -19.65
C ALA A 25 19.36 -7.03 -18.48
N SER A 26 19.86 -7.07 -17.25
CA SER A 26 18.98 -7.03 -16.08
C SER A 26 18.67 -5.57 -15.77
N VAL A 27 17.74 -4.99 -16.52
CA VAL A 27 17.09 -3.75 -16.11
C VAL A 27 16.32 -4.11 -14.83
N PRO A 28 16.64 -3.53 -13.66
CA PRO A 28 15.78 -3.69 -12.51
C PRO A 28 14.43 -3.07 -12.88
N VAL A 29 13.43 -3.90 -13.11
CA VAL A 29 12.05 -3.44 -13.16
C VAL A 29 11.73 -3.01 -11.73
N MET A 30 11.93 -1.74 -11.43
CA MET A 30 11.42 -1.11 -10.22
C MET A 30 9.92 -1.05 -10.40
N ALA A 31 9.21 -2.07 -9.93
CA ALA A 31 7.77 -1.99 -9.77
C ALA A 31 7.51 -0.94 -8.68
N GLU A 32 7.10 0.23 -9.09
CA GLU A 32 6.70 1.28 -8.18
C GLU A 32 5.43 0.83 -7.46
N ASN A 33 5.57 0.59 -6.16
CA ASN A 33 4.44 0.24 -5.31
C ASN A 33 3.97 1.52 -4.62
N ASN A 34 2.84 2.04 -5.04
CA ASN A 34 2.22 3.20 -4.40
C ASN A 34 1.30 2.73 -3.29
N VAL A 35 1.73 2.92 -2.04
CA VAL A 35 0.90 2.68 -0.87
C VAL A 35 0.75 3.99 -0.12
N SER A 36 -0.49 4.38 0.10
CA SER A 36 -0.85 5.61 0.82
C SER A 36 -1.68 5.27 2.05
N ILE A 37 -1.41 5.99 3.12
CA ILE A 37 -2.22 5.99 4.34
C ILE A 37 -3.01 7.29 4.35
N TYR A 38 -4.29 7.20 4.62
CA TYR A 38 -5.16 8.36 4.76
C TYR A 38 -6.14 8.17 5.90
N GLY A 39 -6.75 9.26 6.33
CA GLY A 39 -7.75 9.17 7.40
C GLY A 39 -8.53 10.45 7.54
N ILE A 40 -9.67 10.32 8.21
CA ILE A 40 -10.52 11.40 8.66
C ILE A 40 -10.76 11.18 10.14
N ILE A 41 -10.47 12.18 10.94
CA ILE A 41 -10.80 12.17 12.37
C ILE A 41 -11.88 13.21 12.60
N ASP A 42 -13.03 12.76 13.06
CA ASP A 42 -14.15 13.60 13.45
C ASP A 42 -14.42 13.39 14.95
N ALA A 43 -14.14 14.44 15.73
CA ALA A 43 -14.35 14.44 17.17
C ALA A 43 -14.95 15.78 17.58
N GLY A 44 -15.99 15.74 18.37
CA GLY A 44 -16.70 16.92 18.86
C GLY A 44 -17.01 16.83 20.35
N LEU A 45 -17.37 17.98 20.92
CA LEU A 45 -17.93 18.06 22.27
C LEU A 45 -19.43 18.33 22.14
N LEU A 46 -20.23 17.47 22.75
CA LEU A 46 -21.66 17.63 22.85
C LEU A 46 -21.99 18.13 24.27
N TYR A 47 -22.64 19.28 24.34
CA TYR A 47 -23.23 19.80 25.57
C TYR A 47 -24.75 19.65 25.51
N GLN A 48 -25.31 18.97 26.49
CA GLN A 48 -26.76 18.78 26.64
C GLN A 48 -27.19 19.43 27.95
N SER A 49 -28.04 20.46 27.86
CA SER A 49 -28.73 21.02 29.05
C SER A 49 -29.91 20.13 29.39
N LYS A 50 -30.15 19.93 30.70
CA LYS A 50 -31.26 19.10 31.18
C LYS A 50 -31.23 17.68 30.59
N ALA A 51 -30.06 17.07 30.63
CA ALA A 51 -29.83 15.74 30.03
C ALA A 51 -30.50 14.59 30.80
N ASP A 52 -30.96 14.85 32.02
CA ASP A 52 -31.64 13.86 32.86
C ASP A 52 -32.91 14.43 33.51
N PRO A 53 -33.77 13.60 34.14
CA PRO A 53 -34.99 14.07 34.82
C PRO A 53 -34.74 15.01 35.99
N THR A 54 -33.50 15.06 36.50
CA THR A 54 -33.12 15.97 37.60
C THR A 54 -32.69 17.36 37.12
N GLY A 55 -32.65 17.55 35.78
CA GLY A 55 -32.28 18.82 35.14
C GLY A 55 -30.77 19.07 35.05
N GLN A 56 -29.94 18.07 35.29
CA GLN A 56 -28.48 18.17 35.18
C GLN A 56 -28.02 18.26 33.71
N SER A 57 -26.97 19.03 33.51
CA SER A 57 -26.34 19.15 32.18
C SER A 57 -25.24 18.11 32.02
N LYS A 58 -25.05 17.62 30.80
CA LYS A 58 -24.03 16.65 30.44
C LYS A 58 -23.14 17.18 29.33
N THR A 59 -21.84 17.02 29.51
CA THR A 59 -20.88 17.22 28.43
C THR A 59 -20.27 15.88 28.07
N SER A 60 -20.31 15.50 26.79
CA SER A 60 -19.72 14.27 26.31
C SER A 60 -18.85 14.54 25.07
N MET A 61 -17.84 13.71 24.89
CA MET A 61 -17.09 13.67 23.65
C MET A 61 -17.82 12.75 22.69
N GLU A 62 -18.16 13.28 21.52
CA GLU A 62 -18.81 12.54 20.46
C GLU A 62 -17.79 12.21 19.36
N THR A 63 -17.94 11.04 18.78
CA THR A 63 -17.16 10.61 17.62
C THR A 63 -18.07 10.56 16.40
N SER A 64 -17.54 10.89 15.24
CA SER A 64 -18.29 10.80 13.97
C SER A 64 -19.59 11.64 13.96
N GLY A 65 -19.55 12.83 14.51
CA GLY A 65 -20.71 13.73 14.59
C GLY A 65 -21.12 14.31 13.23
N LEU A 66 -20.18 14.63 12.38
CA LEU A 66 -20.38 15.16 11.03
C LEU A 66 -19.97 14.15 9.95
N ARG A 67 -18.89 13.42 10.18
CA ARG A 67 -18.35 12.40 9.27
C ARG A 67 -17.87 11.21 10.07
N GLN A 68 -17.87 10.06 9.43
CA GLN A 68 -17.29 8.86 10.04
C GLN A 68 -15.78 9.04 10.19
N THR A 69 -15.28 8.74 11.38
CA THR A 69 -13.85 8.65 11.63
C THR A 69 -13.32 7.37 11.00
N VAL A 70 -12.35 7.52 10.11
CA VAL A 70 -11.83 6.41 9.31
C VAL A 70 -10.31 6.46 9.23
N LEU A 71 -9.69 5.30 9.27
CA LEU A 71 -8.29 5.07 8.89
C LEU A 71 -8.28 4.17 7.65
N GLY A 72 -7.60 4.61 6.61
CA GLY A 72 -7.54 3.91 5.34
C GLY A 72 -6.13 3.67 4.84
N PHE A 73 -5.98 2.55 4.14
CA PHE A 73 -4.80 2.17 3.39
C PHE A 73 -5.23 1.88 1.95
N LYS A 74 -4.61 2.55 1.02
CA LYS A 74 -4.85 2.29 -0.40
C LYS A 74 -3.53 2.10 -1.13
N GLY A 75 -3.55 1.28 -2.15
CA GLY A 75 -2.40 1.08 -3.00
C GLY A 75 -2.78 0.60 -4.38
N ASP A 76 -1.91 0.88 -5.31
CA ASP A 76 -1.97 0.44 -6.70
C ASP A 76 -0.62 -0.11 -7.14
N ARG A 77 -0.65 -1.00 -8.09
CA ARG A 77 0.54 -1.59 -8.69
C ARG A 77 0.32 -1.92 -10.15
N ASP A 78 1.19 -1.42 -10.98
CA ASP A 78 1.29 -1.85 -12.37
C ASP A 78 1.83 -3.30 -12.42
N LEU A 79 1.06 -4.19 -13.03
CA LEU A 79 1.40 -5.59 -13.24
C LEU A 79 1.97 -5.85 -14.64
N GLY A 80 2.13 -4.79 -15.44
CA GLY A 80 2.62 -4.85 -16.80
C GLY A 80 1.53 -5.15 -17.83
N LYS A 81 1.83 -4.88 -19.11
CA LYS A 81 0.91 -5.10 -20.26
C LYS A 81 -0.43 -4.35 -20.15
N GLY A 82 -0.45 -3.24 -19.42
CA GLY A 82 -1.66 -2.46 -19.21
C GLY A 82 -2.59 -3.02 -18.12
N LEU A 83 -2.12 -3.96 -17.32
CA LEU A 83 -2.86 -4.50 -16.18
C LEU A 83 -2.42 -3.80 -14.89
N GLU A 84 -3.36 -3.25 -14.15
CA GLU A 84 -3.17 -2.62 -12.86
C GLU A 84 -3.97 -3.34 -11.78
N GLY A 85 -3.32 -3.62 -10.65
CA GLY A 85 -3.97 -4.14 -9.45
C GLY A 85 -4.11 -3.04 -8.40
N PHE A 86 -5.25 -2.95 -7.74
CA PHE A 86 -5.47 -1.97 -6.69
C PHE A 86 -6.17 -2.56 -5.47
N PHE A 87 -5.97 -1.92 -4.32
CA PHE A 87 -6.70 -2.22 -3.09
C PHE A 87 -7.01 -0.94 -2.32
N ASN A 88 -8.09 -0.97 -1.56
CA ASN A 88 -8.45 0.02 -0.57
C ASN A 88 -9.02 -0.68 0.66
N LEU A 89 -8.42 -0.43 1.83
CA LEU A 89 -8.85 -0.95 3.12
C LEU A 89 -9.23 0.22 4.01
N GLU A 90 -10.42 0.21 4.56
CA GLU A 90 -10.90 1.23 5.47
C GLU A 90 -11.39 0.59 6.77
N ALA A 91 -11.00 1.16 7.89
CA ALA A 91 -11.48 0.78 9.20
C ALA A 91 -12.04 2.02 9.91
N HIS A 92 -13.21 1.86 10.51
CA HIS A 92 -13.86 2.90 11.28
C HIS A 92 -13.51 2.73 12.76
N PHE A 93 -13.32 3.81 13.47
CA PHE A 93 -13.03 3.78 14.90
C PHE A 93 -13.63 4.98 15.64
N ASP A 94 -13.81 4.79 16.93
CA ASP A 94 -14.30 5.85 17.82
C ASP A 94 -13.12 6.64 18.39
N THR A 95 -13.15 7.95 18.28
CA THR A 95 -12.10 8.84 18.79
C THR A 95 -12.10 8.96 20.31
N ASN A 96 -13.24 8.70 20.97
CA ASN A 96 -13.40 8.80 22.41
C ASN A 96 -12.82 7.63 23.19
N ASN A 97 -12.70 6.45 22.58
CA ASN A 97 -12.23 5.23 23.26
C ASN A 97 -11.27 4.39 22.42
N GLY A 98 -11.05 4.76 21.15
CA GLY A 98 -10.17 4.03 20.22
C GLY A 98 -10.73 2.68 19.74
N LYS A 99 -12.00 2.38 19.97
CA LYS A 99 -12.61 1.13 19.54
C LYS A 99 -12.74 1.09 18.02
N PHE A 100 -12.24 0.04 17.41
CA PHE A 100 -12.49 -0.26 16.01
C PHE A 100 -13.83 -1.01 15.85
N HIS A 101 -14.57 -0.63 14.81
CA HIS A 101 -15.82 -1.28 14.47
C HIS A 101 -15.58 -2.55 13.66
N GLY A 102 -16.22 -3.64 14.06
CA GLY A 102 -16.10 -4.95 13.42
C GLY A 102 -17.23 -5.21 12.39
N THR A 103 -17.12 -6.33 11.67
CA THR A 103 -18.09 -6.74 10.66
C THR A 103 -19.47 -7.13 11.26
N GLY A 104 -19.58 -7.26 12.56
CA GLY A 104 -20.82 -7.56 13.27
C GLY A 104 -21.52 -6.37 13.90
N ASP A 105 -20.96 -5.18 13.79
CA ASP A 105 -21.53 -3.99 14.41
C ASP A 105 -22.76 -3.51 13.61
N ALA A 106 -23.86 -3.31 14.32
CA ALA A 106 -25.15 -2.97 13.71
C ALA A 106 -25.25 -1.51 13.22
N ASP A 107 -24.22 -0.69 13.49
CA ASP A 107 -24.19 0.75 13.17
C ASP A 107 -23.72 1.05 11.73
N GLY A 108 -23.44 0.02 10.92
CA GLY A 108 -23.00 0.17 9.54
C GLY A 108 -21.56 0.63 9.36
N ARG A 109 -20.77 0.64 10.43
CA ARG A 109 -19.36 1.07 10.42
C ARG A 109 -18.36 -0.08 10.21
N ALA A 110 -18.80 -1.17 9.62
CA ALA A 110 -17.93 -2.32 9.32
C ALA A 110 -16.72 -1.90 8.47
N PRO A 111 -15.56 -2.55 8.65
CA PRO A 111 -14.42 -2.36 7.78
C PRO A 111 -14.78 -2.62 6.32
N ARG A 112 -14.28 -1.78 5.43
CA ARG A 112 -14.52 -1.90 3.99
C ARG A 112 -13.26 -2.32 3.28
N ILE A 113 -13.37 -3.32 2.43
CA ILE A 113 -12.29 -3.79 1.56
C ILE A 113 -12.76 -3.69 0.12
N THR A 114 -12.07 -2.92 -0.68
CA THR A 114 -12.26 -2.85 -2.13
C THR A 114 -10.98 -3.29 -2.81
N ARG A 115 -11.08 -4.16 -3.79
CA ARG A 115 -9.96 -4.65 -4.59
C ARG A 115 -10.42 -4.91 -6.00
N GLY A 116 -9.51 -4.79 -6.95
CA GLY A 116 -9.84 -5.06 -8.35
C GLY A 116 -8.62 -5.00 -9.24
N PHE A 117 -8.88 -5.26 -10.51
CA PHE A 117 -7.93 -5.14 -11.61
C PHE A 117 -8.60 -4.34 -12.72
N GLN A 118 -7.81 -3.50 -13.38
CA GLN A 118 -8.22 -2.73 -14.54
C GLN A 118 -7.28 -3.00 -15.70
#